data_9dddd5b3d95e588f8d0ee153420f98b8
#
_entry.id   9dddd5b3d95e588f8d0ee153420f98b8
#
_cell.length_a   1.000
_cell.length_b   1.000
_cell.length_c   1.000
_cell.angle_alpha   90.00
_cell.angle_beta   90.00
_cell.angle_gamma   90.00
#
_symmetry.space_group_name_H-M   'P 1'
#
loop_
_entity.id
_entity.type
_entity.pdbx_description
1 polymer ?
#
loop_
_entity_poly.entity_id
_entity_poly.type
_entity_poly.pdbx_seq_one_letter_code
_entity_poly.pdbx_strand_id
1 'polypeptide(L)'
;MEEGTLCAMSELSSGKITIDAPISEVQVALFEVAKYPEWSSSIKSVEVLATDEQGRLTTGKFVIDAGMMKDKVTLDYEWADAPSKLSFSFNDADLLTGMEGSYSIKKIDEDTTEVTYELGVEISMPIPAMMRKKAEQATIDQALQQLKSHLEE
;
A
#
# COMPACT_ATOMS: atom_id res chain seq x y z
N MET A 1 14.28 11.13 19.57
CA MET A 1 13.89 11.03 18.87
C MET A 1 13.87 11.15 17.83
N GLU A 2 13.74 11.08 17.63
CA GLU A 2 13.54 11.11 16.60
C GLU A 2 12.93 11.81 16.00
N GLU A 3 13.06 12.73 15.87
CA GLU A 3 12.17 13.45 15.42
C GLU A 3 12.24 14.05 14.10
N GLY A 4 13.29 14.66 13.52
CA GLY A 4 13.33 15.26 12.21
C GLY A 4 12.91 14.31 11.12
N THR A 5 13.46 13.15 11.15
CA THR A 5 13.12 12.09 10.24
C THR A 5 11.65 11.70 10.38
N LEU A 6 11.20 11.64 11.62
CA LEU A 6 9.81 11.30 11.87
C LEU A 6 8.86 12.34 11.32
N CYS A 7 9.28 13.60 11.32
CA CYS A 7 8.43 14.65 10.78
C CYS A 7 8.18 14.45 9.30
N ALA A 8 9.19 14.04 8.55
CA ALA A 8 9.01 13.76 7.14
C ALA A 8 8.04 12.61 6.94
N MET A 9 8.18 11.56 7.74
CA MET A 9 7.32 10.39 7.63
C MET A 9 5.90 10.66 8.09
N SER A 10 5.73 11.61 9.01
CA SER A 10 4.41 11.92 9.54
C SER A 10 3.52 12.63 8.52
N GLU A 11 4.07 12.96 7.35
CA GLU A 11 3.29 13.62 6.31
C GLU A 11 2.72 12.65 5.29
N LEU A 12 2.54 11.40 5.66
CA LEU A 12 1.92 10.43 4.78
C LEU A 12 0.50 10.86 4.43
N SER A 13 0.12 10.66 3.17
CA SER A 13 -1.25 10.85 2.75
C SER A 13 -2.07 9.66 3.24
N SER A 14 -3.36 9.85 3.43
CA SER A 14 -4.20 8.82 4.04
C SER A 14 -5.58 8.83 3.42
N GLY A 15 -6.18 7.66 3.34
CA GLY A 15 -7.56 7.51 2.90
C GLY A 15 -8.19 6.33 3.61
N LYS A 16 -9.50 6.34 3.67
CA LYS A 16 -10.27 5.34 4.41
C LYS A 16 -11.51 4.98 3.64
N ILE A 17 -11.89 3.70 3.66
CA ILE A 17 -13.09 3.25 3.00
C ILE A 17 -13.75 2.15 3.83
N THR A 18 -15.07 2.08 3.74
CA THR A 18 -15.84 0.99 4.36
C THR A 18 -16.22 0.02 3.27
N ILE A 19 -15.95 -1.27 3.50
CA ILE A 19 -16.20 -2.34 2.53
C ILE A 19 -17.23 -3.29 3.09
N ASP A 20 -18.23 -3.62 2.29
CA ASP A 20 -19.27 -4.58 2.69
C ASP A 20 -18.77 -5.99 2.48
N ALA A 21 -17.81 -6.39 3.31
CA ALA A 21 -17.24 -7.73 3.29
C ALA A 21 -16.70 -8.07 4.67
N PRO A 22 -16.75 -9.34 5.07
CA PRO A 22 -16.19 -9.75 6.36
C PRO A 22 -14.70 -9.49 6.43
N ILE A 23 -14.18 -9.22 7.63
CA ILE A 23 -12.77 -8.90 7.80
C ILE A 23 -11.86 -10.02 7.27
N SER A 24 -12.29 -11.27 7.35
CA SER A 24 -11.49 -12.39 6.86
C SER A 24 -11.25 -12.30 5.35
N GLU A 25 -12.25 -11.85 4.59
CA GLU A 25 -12.10 -11.70 3.14
C GLU A 25 -11.21 -10.51 2.79
N VAL A 26 -11.33 -9.44 3.56
CA VAL A 26 -10.48 -8.27 3.36
C VAL A 26 -9.02 -8.62 3.67
N GLN A 27 -8.80 -9.40 4.74
CA GLN A 27 -7.46 -9.84 5.09
C GLN A 27 -6.82 -10.67 3.98
N VAL A 28 -7.58 -11.60 3.39
CA VAL A 28 -7.05 -12.42 2.30
C VAL A 28 -6.63 -11.54 1.13
N ALA A 29 -7.47 -10.60 0.74
CA ALA A 29 -7.17 -9.73 -0.41
C ALA A 29 -5.93 -8.87 -0.16
N LEU A 30 -5.78 -8.33 1.05
CA LEU A 30 -4.66 -7.44 1.36
C LEU A 30 -3.36 -8.18 1.67
N PHE A 31 -3.47 -9.40 2.21
CA PHE A 31 -2.28 -10.14 2.64
C PHE A 31 -1.68 -10.99 1.54
N GLU A 32 -2.44 -11.30 0.48
CA GLU A 32 -1.89 -11.99 -0.69
C GLU A 32 -1.29 -10.95 -1.63
N VAL A 33 -0.16 -10.41 -1.22
CA VAL A 33 0.47 -9.28 -1.91
C VAL A 33 0.81 -9.61 -3.37
N ALA A 34 1.20 -10.85 -3.63
CA ALA A 34 1.55 -11.26 -4.99
C ALA A 34 0.34 -11.21 -5.94
N LYS A 35 -0.87 -11.14 -5.39
CA LYS A 35 -2.09 -11.12 -6.21
C LYS A 35 -2.68 -9.72 -6.38
N TYR A 36 -1.99 -8.70 -5.91
CA TYR A 36 -2.46 -7.32 -6.05
C TYR A 36 -2.84 -6.94 -7.49
N PRO A 37 -2.13 -7.42 -8.53
CA PRO A 37 -2.55 -7.07 -9.89
C PRO A 37 -3.95 -7.51 -10.26
N GLU A 38 -4.54 -8.45 -9.53
CA GLU A 38 -5.89 -8.93 -9.82
C GLU A 38 -6.95 -7.88 -9.50
N TRP A 39 -6.69 -6.98 -8.56
CA TRP A 39 -7.67 -5.95 -8.21
C TRP A 39 -7.11 -4.52 -8.30
N SER A 40 -5.82 -4.34 -8.35
CA SER A 40 -5.22 -3.01 -8.43
C SER A 40 -4.65 -2.78 -9.82
N SER A 41 -5.27 -1.89 -10.59
CA SER A 41 -4.83 -1.64 -11.96
C SER A 41 -3.49 -0.92 -12.02
N SER A 42 -3.09 -0.24 -10.93
CA SER A 42 -1.80 0.46 -10.87
C SER A 42 -0.62 -0.50 -10.73
N ILE A 43 -0.86 -1.68 -10.18
CA ILE A 43 0.20 -2.66 -9.98
C ILE A 43 0.11 -3.68 -11.10
N LYS A 44 1.07 -3.61 -12.02
CA LYS A 44 1.05 -4.45 -13.21
C LYS A 44 1.57 -5.85 -12.94
N SER A 45 2.56 -5.96 -12.05
CA SER A 45 3.07 -7.27 -11.66
C SER A 45 3.75 -7.18 -10.31
N VAL A 46 3.84 -8.32 -9.64
CA VAL A 46 4.56 -8.46 -8.37
C VAL A 46 5.46 -9.67 -8.49
N GLU A 47 6.76 -9.46 -8.29
CA GLU A 47 7.73 -10.55 -8.26
C GLU A 47 8.12 -10.77 -6.79
N VAL A 48 7.93 -12.00 -6.30
CA VAL A 48 8.24 -12.34 -4.92
C VAL A 48 9.74 -12.61 -4.83
N LEU A 49 10.46 -11.78 -4.08
CA LEU A 49 11.91 -11.92 -3.92
C LEU A 49 12.28 -12.67 -2.66
N ALA A 50 11.48 -12.54 -1.61
CA ALA A 50 11.73 -13.25 -0.35
C ALA A 50 10.41 -13.48 0.37
N THR A 51 10.36 -14.57 1.13
CA THR A 51 9.19 -14.90 1.95
C THR A 51 9.65 -15.28 3.35
N ASP A 52 8.73 -15.24 4.32
CA ASP A 52 9.03 -15.69 5.67
C ASP A 52 8.67 -17.18 5.81
N GLU A 53 8.78 -17.69 7.03
CA GLU A 53 8.54 -19.11 7.30
C GLU A 53 7.10 -19.53 7.01
N GLN A 54 6.18 -18.57 7.01
CA GLN A 54 4.77 -18.83 6.75
C GLN A 54 4.40 -18.61 5.27
N GLY A 55 5.39 -18.33 4.44
CA GLY A 55 5.16 -18.12 3.01
C GLY A 55 4.68 -16.73 2.66
N ARG A 56 4.67 -15.80 3.61
CA ARG A 56 4.23 -14.43 3.34
C ARG A 56 5.35 -13.64 2.68
N LEU A 57 4.98 -12.79 1.74
CA LEU A 57 5.96 -11.98 1.02
C LEU A 57 6.64 -10.99 1.98
N THR A 58 7.95 -11.06 2.11
CA THR A 58 8.71 -10.10 2.92
C THR A 58 9.44 -9.09 2.05
N THR A 59 9.79 -9.44 0.82
CA THR A 59 10.36 -8.50 -0.13
C THR A 59 9.78 -8.82 -1.50
N GLY A 60 9.28 -7.79 -2.18
CA GLY A 60 8.70 -7.96 -3.50
C GLY A 60 9.07 -6.81 -4.42
N LYS A 61 9.13 -7.10 -5.71
CA LYS A 61 9.39 -6.10 -6.73
C LYS A 61 8.09 -5.85 -7.50
N PHE A 62 7.68 -4.59 -7.51
CA PHE A 62 6.40 -4.18 -8.06
C PHE A 62 6.63 -3.34 -9.31
N VAL A 63 5.94 -3.69 -10.39
CA VAL A 63 5.88 -2.83 -11.56
C VAL A 63 4.64 -1.97 -11.40
N ILE A 64 4.85 -0.68 -11.21
CA ILE A 64 3.78 0.26 -10.92
C ILE A 64 3.57 1.19 -12.10
N ASP A 65 2.31 1.39 -12.47
CA ASP A 65 1.92 2.34 -13.50
C ASP A 65 0.62 2.99 -13.03
N ALA A 66 0.77 4.09 -12.32
CA ALA A 66 -0.36 4.83 -11.76
C ALA A 66 -0.60 6.13 -12.54
N GLY A 67 -0.25 6.12 -13.83
CA GLY A 67 -0.42 7.30 -14.67
C GLY A 67 0.73 8.26 -14.53
N MET A 68 0.68 9.08 -13.50
CA MET A 68 1.74 10.04 -13.23
C MET A 68 2.99 9.39 -12.65
N MET A 69 2.85 8.20 -12.08
CA MET A 69 3.96 7.51 -11.42
C MET A 69 4.13 6.14 -12.06
N LYS A 70 5.27 5.93 -12.72
CA LYS A 70 5.64 4.66 -13.33
C LYS A 70 7.02 4.30 -12.84
N ASP A 71 7.15 3.13 -12.22
CA ASP A 71 8.43 2.71 -11.69
C ASP A 71 8.43 1.22 -11.41
N LYS A 72 9.63 0.70 -11.18
CA LYS A 72 9.82 -0.64 -10.66
C LYS A 72 10.35 -0.47 -9.25
N VAL A 73 9.56 -0.84 -8.26
CA VAL A 73 9.86 -0.57 -6.87
C VAL A 73 9.98 -1.86 -6.10
N THR A 74 11.06 -1.98 -5.33
CA THR A 74 11.23 -3.11 -4.41
C THR A 74 10.85 -2.64 -3.02
N LEU A 75 9.93 -3.35 -2.39
CA LEU A 75 9.41 -3.00 -1.07
C LEU A 75 9.61 -4.15 -0.10
N ASP A 76 9.86 -3.78 1.16
CA ASP A 76 9.95 -4.72 2.27
C ASP A 76 8.66 -4.65 3.07
N TYR A 77 8.08 -5.79 3.39
CA TYR A 77 6.83 -5.87 4.12
C TYR A 77 7.05 -6.35 5.55
N GLU A 78 6.35 -5.72 6.48
CA GLU A 78 6.40 -6.04 7.90
C GLU A 78 5.10 -6.70 8.33
N TRP A 79 5.19 -7.89 8.88
CA TRP A 79 4.03 -8.67 9.29
C TRP A 79 3.81 -8.67 10.80
N ALA A 80 4.62 -7.91 11.55
CA ALA A 80 4.58 -7.93 13.02
C ALA A 80 3.22 -7.50 13.58
N ASP A 81 2.52 -6.61 12.89
CA ASP A 81 1.22 -6.11 13.35
C ASP A 81 0.03 -6.81 12.70
N ALA A 82 0.28 -7.85 11.90
CA ALA A 82 -0.80 -8.61 11.31
C ALA A 82 -1.58 -9.33 12.41
N PRO A 83 -2.89 -9.53 12.23
CA PRO A 83 -3.68 -9.22 11.04
C PRO A 83 -4.33 -7.83 11.03
N SER A 84 -4.02 -6.96 11.97
CA SER A 84 -4.64 -5.64 12.05
C SER A 84 -4.04 -4.65 11.07
N LYS A 85 -2.75 -4.83 10.73
CA LYS A 85 -2.04 -3.86 9.92
C LYS A 85 -0.92 -4.54 9.15
N LEU A 86 -0.76 -4.15 7.90
CA LEU A 86 0.36 -4.58 7.06
C LEU A 86 1.09 -3.34 6.59
N SER A 87 2.38 -3.24 6.92
CA SER A 87 3.20 -2.09 6.58
C SER A 87 4.25 -2.46 5.55
N PHE A 88 4.66 -1.47 4.75
CA PHE A 88 5.75 -1.66 3.80
C PHE A 88 6.66 -0.45 3.81
N SER A 89 7.91 -0.68 3.44
CA SER A 89 8.92 0.37 3.38
C SER A 89 9.78 0.18 2.14
N PHE A 90 10.51 1.25 1.80
CA PHE A 90 11.30 1.31 0.58
C PHE A 90 12.56 0.46 0.70
N ASN A 91 12.83 -0.31 -0.36
CA ASN A 91 14.10 -1.02 -0.50
C ASN A 91 14.89 -0.43 -1.66
N ASP A 92 14.28 -0.39 -2.87
CA ASP A 92 14.97 0.10 -4.05
C ASP A 92 13.94 0.49 -5.12
N ALA A 93 14.35 1.30 -6.07
CA ALA A 93 13.53 1.66 -7.22
C ALA A 93 14.40 2.30 -8.30
N ASP A 94 13.85 2.41 -9.51
CA ASP A 94 14.56 3.06 -10.60
C ASP A 94 14.48 4.59 -10.48
N LEU A 95 13.32 5.11 -10.12
CA LEU A 95 13.06 6.56 -10.07
C LEU A 95 12.79 7.07 -8.68
N LEU A 96 11.97 6.36 -7.91
CA LEU A 96 11.63 6.78 -6.56
C LEU A 96 12.84 6.66 -5.64
N THR A 97 12.93 7.54 -4.65
CA THR A 97 13.96 7.50 -3.63
C THR A 97 13.40 7.09 -2.28
N GLY A 98 12.08 6.96 -2.17
CA GLY A 98 11.45 6.47 -0.97
C GLY A 98 9.99 6.15 -1.21
N MET A 99 9.48 5.19 -0.45
CA MET A 99 8.06 4.83 -0.48
C MET A 99 7.76 4.07 0.78
N GLU A 100 6.72 4.48 1.49
CA GLU A 100 6.29 3.71 2.65
C GLU A 100 4.80 3.88 2.83
N GLY A 101 4.20 2.93 3.54
CA GLY A 101 2.79 3.00 3.79
C GLY A 101 2.30 1.80 4.56
N SER A 102 0.99 1.76 4.72
CA SER A 102 0.36 0.65 5.42
C SER A 102 -1.11 0.56 5.09
N TYR A 103 -1.63 -0.67 5.21
CA TYR A 103 -3.06 -0.93 5.23
C TYR A 103 -3.42 -1.31 6.66
N SER A 104 -4.37 -0.61 7.24
CA SER A 104 -4.92 -0.94 8.56
C SER A 104 -6.35 -1.42 8.38
N ILE A 105 -6.72 -2.48 9.06
CA ILE A 105 -8.01 -3.14 8.90
C ILE A 105 -8.74 -3.13 10.22
N LYS A 106 -10.00 -2.68 10.21
CA LYS A 106 -10.81 -2.64 11.42
C LYS A 106 -12.18 -3.24 11.15
N LYS A 107 -12.54 -4.23 11.96
CA LYS A 107 -13.85 -4.84 11.86
C LYS A 107 -14.91 -3.86 12.38
N ILE A 108 -15.92 -3.59 11.57
CA ILE A 108 -17.05 -2.77 11.98
C ILE A 108 -18.17 -3.67 12.51
N ASP A 109 -18.51 -4.69 11.73
CA ASP A 109 -19.44 -5.75 12.16
C ASP A 109 -19.12 -7.01 11.36
N GLU A 110 -19.98 -8.02 11.43
CA GLU A 110 -19.70 -9.32 10.82
C GLU A 110 -19.51 -9.25 9.30
N ASP A 111 -20.16 -8.28 8.66
CA ASP A 111 -20.16 -8.18 7.20
C ASP A 111 -19.54 -6.88 6.70
N THR A 112 -18.95 -6.08 7.57
CA THR A 112 -18.44 -4.75 7.20
C THR A 112 -17.06 -4.52 7.81
N THR A 113 -16.15 -4.01 7.00
CA THR A 113 -14.76 -3.77 7.41
C THR A 113 -14.32 -2.38 6.96
N GLU A 114 -13.58 -1.69 7.80
CA GLU A 114 -12.99 -0.41 7.46
C GLU A 114 -11.52 -0.62 7.13
N VAL A 115 -11.09 -0.06 6.00
CA VAL A 115 -9.70 -0.14 5.57
C VAL A 115 -9.13 1.27 5.48
N THR A 116 -7.98 1.49 6.11
CA THR A 116 -7.25 2.74 6.04
C THR A 116 -5.94 2.48 5.32
N TYR A 117 -5.65 3.26 4.29
CA TYR A 117 -4.41 3.15 3.53
C TYR A 117 -3.63 4.45 3.68
N GLU A 118 -2.39 4.34 4.14
CA GLU A 118 -1.48 5.48 4.25
C GLU A 118 -0.35 5.28 3.26
N LEU A 119 0.07 6.36 2.60
CA LEU A 119 1.11 6.27 1.57
C LEU A 119 1.91 7.54 1.51
N GLY A 120 3.24 7.39 1.47
CA GLY A 120 4.15 8.49 1.20
C GLY A 120 5.17 8.06 0.18
N VAL A 121 5.49 8.92 -0.78
CA VAL A 121 6.52 8.65 -1.78
C VAL A 121 7.50 9.81 -1.83
N GLU A 122 8.73 9.50 -2.18
CA GLU A 122 9.78 10.50 -2.43
C GLU A 122 10.39 10.24 -3.78
N ILE A 123 10.75 11.32 -4.44
CA ILE A 123 11.27 11.26 -5.80
C ILE A 123 12.43 12.24 -5.87
N SER A 124 13.47 11.87 -6.63
CA SER A 124 14.67 12.69 -6.67
C SER A 124 14.48 14.01 -7.41
N MET A 125 13.49 14.06 -8.31
CA MET A 125 13.22 15.29 -9.05
C MET A 125 12.48 16.28 -8.15
N PRO A 126 12.78 17.59 -8.27
CA PRO A 126 12.08 18.59 -7.46
C PRO A 126 10.64 18.74 -7.94
N ILE A 127 9.73 18.25 -7.15
CA ILE A 127 8.29 18.34 -7.43
C ILE A 127 7.66 19.07 -6.24
N PRO A 128 6.76 20.04 -6.49
CA PRO A 128 6.07 20.70 -5.38
C PRO A 128 5.36 19.70 -4.49
N ALA A 129 5.42 19.91 -3.19
CA ALA A 129 4.81 19.00 -2.22
C ALA A 129 3.31 18.80 -2.52
N MET A 130 2.65 19.85 -2.96
CA MET A 130 1.22 19.78 -3.27
C MET A 130 0.94 18.78 -4.39
N MET A 131 1.79 18.76 -5.43
CA MET A 131 1.61 17.83 -6.53
C MET A 131 1.89 16.39 -6.09
N ARG A 132 2.93 16.21 -5.26
CA ARG A 132 3.25 14.90 -4.73
C ARG A 132 2.09 14.37 -3.89
N LYS A 133 1.52 15.22 -3.02
CA LYS A 133 0.41 14.80 -2.18
C LYS A 133 -0.84 14.47 -2.98
N LYS A 134 -1.07 15.19 -4.07
CA LYS A 134 -2.20 14.89 -4.95
C LYS A 134 -2.03 13.53 -5.62
N ALA A 135 -0.81 13.22 -6.05
CA ALA A 135 -0.53 11.92 -6.66
C ALA A 135 -0.71 10.80 -5.65
N GLU A 136 -0.23 11.01 -4.41
CA GLU A 136 -0.41 10.03 -3.35
C GLU A 136 -1.88 9.80 -3.06
N GLN A 137 -2.65 10.87 -2.94
CA GLN A 137 -4.07 10.75 -2.61
C GLN A 137 -4.84 10.06 -3.75
N ALA A 138 -4.52 10.38 -4.99
CA ALA A 138 -5.17 9.73 -6.12
C ALA A 138 -4.87 8.23 -6.14
N THR A 139 -3.65 7.85 -5.82
CA THR A 139 -3.25 6.45 -5.74
C THR A 139 -4.00 5.73 -4.62
N ILE A 140 -4.10 6.38 -3.47
CA ILE A 140 -4.82 5.81 -2.32
C ILE A 140 -6.29 5.62 -2.65
N ASP A 141 -6.92 6.65 -3.18
CA ASP A 141 -8.35 6.60 -3.48
C ASP A 141 -8.68 5.53 -4.51
N GLN A 142 -7.83 5.42 -5.54
CA GLN A 142 -8.02 4.41 -6.56
C GLN A 142 -7.85 3.01 -6.00
N ALA A 143 -6.81 2.80 -5.20
CA ALA A 143 -6.55 1.48 -4.62
C ALA A 143 -7.71 1.04 -3.72
N LEU A 144 -8.18 1.94 -2.87
CA LEU A 144 -9.27 1.61 -1.96
C LEU A 144 -10.56 1.33 -2.71
N GLN A 145 -10.86 2.12 -3.74
CA GLN A 145 -12.07 1.91 -4.53
C GLN A 145 -12.00 0.59 -5.29
N GLN A 146 -10.85 0.24 -5.84
CA GLN A 146 -10.69 -1.02 -6.57
C GLN A 146 -10.76 -2.23 -5.63
N LEU A 147 -10.21 -2.10 -4.43
CA LEU A 147 -10.31 -3.14 -3.43
C LEU A 147 -11.77 -3.37 -3.04
N LYS A 148 -12.51 -2.27 -2.81
CA LYS A 148 -13.93 -2.35 -2.48
C LYS A 148 -14.71 -3.03 -3.59
N SER A 149 -14.49 -2.63 -4.84
CA SER A 149 -15.20 -3.22 -5.97
C SER A 149 -14.89 -4.70 -6.10
N HIS A 150 -13.65 -5.08 -5.88
CA HIS A 150 -13.21 -6.48 -5.98
C HIS A 150 -13.91 -7.36 -4.94
N LEU A 151 -14.07 -6.84 -3.73
CA LEU A 151 -14.62 -7.62 -2.61
C LEU A 151 -16.14 -7.62 -2.56
N GLU A 152 -16.78 -6.62 -3.15
CA GLU A 152 -18.24 -6.50 -3.12
C GLU A 152 -18.92 -7.12 -4.32
N GLU A 153 -18.19 -7.64 -5.26
CA GLU A 153 -18.77 -8.31 -6.43
C GLU A 153 -19.35 -9.66 -6.09
#